data_d6b56196846b10ec8712e47d8de8a1f6
#
_entry.id   d6b56196846b10ec8712e47d8de8a1f6
#
_cell.length_a   1.000
_cell.length_b   1.000
_cell.length_c   1.000
_cell.angle_alpha   90.00
_cell.angle_beta   90.00
_cell.angle_gamma   90.00
#
_symmetry.space_group_name_H-M   'P 1'
#
loop_
_entity.id
_entity.type
_entity.pdbx_description
1 polymer ?
#
loop_
_entity_poly.entity_id
_entity_poly.type
_entity_poly.pdbx_seq_one_letter_code
_entity_poly.pdbx_strand_id
1 'polypeptide(L)'
;MATPAQINAHDAARAELEHDSQIMYFRGFFSGGPSTNRGFPLLGVSPHGIVPFLNPATAAQQVQFSCDPSQPSFNPTSCFLPVGGFTLWEFQNEVRADISGPLSATFFCDMSDVSPNENDIRLSHLHLSCGIGAAYDTPVGPVRLDVGYRIQPLQVLGYKDENAAYDHDPLNGEQPTILGVPLAIAIGIGQAY
;
A
#
# COMPACT_ATOMS: atom_id res chain seq x y z
N MET A 1 6.75 -39.22 -10.25
CA MET A 1 5.33 -38.92 -10.50
C MET A 1 4.66 -38.82 -9.14
N ALA A 2 3.92 -37.73 -8.87
CA ALA A 2 3.16 -37.59 -7.63
C ALA A 2 1.99 -38.57 -7.60
N THR A 3 1.66 -39.12 -6.44
CA THR A 3 0.50 -39.99 -6.27
C THR A 3 -0.81 -39.17 -6.30
N PRO A 4 -1.96 -39.80 -6.64
CA PRO A 4 -3.25 -39.11 -6.61
C PRO A 4 -3.56 -38.45 -5.26
N ALA A 5 -3.13 -39.05 -4.14
CA ALA A 5 -3.30 -38.48 -2.80
C ALA A 5 -2.45 -37.21 -2.59
N GLN A 6 -1.24 -37.16 -3.15
CA GLN A 6 -0.38 -35.97 -3.09
C GLN A 6 -0.92 -34.84 -3.97
N ILE A 7 -1.49 -35.15 -5.12
CA ILE A 7 -2.15 -34.17 -5.99
C ILE A 7 -3.36 -33.58 -5.28
N ASN A 8 -4.21 -34.37 -4.69
CA ASN A 8 -5.39 -33.89 -3.97
C ASN A 8 -5.02 -33.04 -2.73
N ALA A 9 -3.96 -33.39 -2.01
CA ALA A 9 -3.49 -32.60 -0.86
C ALA A 9 -2.90 -31.25 -1.30
N HIS A 10 -2.19 -31.21 -2.43
CA HIS A 10 -1.68 -29.99 -3.01
C HIS A 10 -2.80 -29.07 -3.49
N ASP A 11 -3.82 -29.61 -4.15
CA ASP A 11 -4.95 -28.85 -4.64
C ASP A 11 -5.82 -28.29 -3.48
N ALA A 12 -5.97 -29.06 -2.40
CA ALA A 12 -6.65 -28.60 -1.20
C ALA A 12 -5.88 -27.45 -0.50
N ALA A 13 -4.56 -27.59 -0.33
CA ALA A 13 -3.72 -26.53 0.25
C ALA A 13 -3.72 -25.25 -0.60
N ARG A 14 -3.76 -25.40 -1.92
CA ARG A 14 -3.86 -24.28 -2.84
C ARG A 14 -5.20 -23.55 -2.71
N ALA A 15 -6.30 -24.28 -2.62
CA ALA A 15 -7.63 -23.70 -2.45
C ALA A 15 -7.75 -22.96 -1.11
N GLU A 16 -7.13 -23.46 -0.05
CA GLU A 16 -7.04 -22.80 1.24
C GLU A 16 -6.25 -21.47 1.14
N LEU A 17 -5.09 -21.48 0.51
CA LEU A 17 -4.27 -20.27 0.28
C LEU A 17 -5.00 -19.22 -0.56
N GLU A 18 -5.72 -19.63 -1.58
CA GLU A 18 -6.55 -18.74 -2.41
C GLU A 18 -7.67 -18.10 -1.58
N HIS A 19 -8.34 -18.89 -0.75
CA HIS A 19 -9.39 -18.40 0.13
C HIS A 19 -8.86 -17.40 1.18
N ASP A 20 -7.75 -17.73 1.83
CA ASP A 20 -7.12 -16.85 2.83
C ASP A 20 -6.61 -15.56 2.22
N SER A 21 -6.02 -15.63 1.03
CA SER A 21 -5.60 -14.46 0.26
C SER A 21 -6.78 -13.57 -0.11
N GLN A 22 -7.94 -14.14 -0.45
CA GLN A 22 -9.15 -13.38 -0.72
C GLN A 22 -9.66 -12.67 0.55
N ILE A 23 -9.66 -13.36 1.69
CA ILE A 23 -10.07 -12.75 2.96
C ILE A 23 -9.18 -11.59 3.32
N MET A 24 -7.85 -11.75 3.23
CA MET A 24 -6.90 -10.67 3.50
C MET A 24 -7.11 -9.49 2.56
N TYR A 25 -7.24 -9.74 1.28
CA TYR A 25 -7.41 -8.67 0.29
C TYR A 25 -8.66 -7.84 0.52
N PHE A 26 -9.77 -8.47 0.93
CA PHE A 26 -11.05 -7.77 1.14
C PHE A 26 -11.29 -7.28 2.57
N ARG A 27 -10.58 -7.79 3.56
CA ARG A 27 -10.81 -7.49 4.98
C ARG A 27 -9.55 -7.03 5.72
N GLY A 28 -8.40 -7.09 5.08
CA GLY A 28 -7.15 -6.63 5.66
C GLY A 28 -7.12 -5.11 5.85
N PHE A 29 -6.26 -4.69 6.72
CA PHE A 29 -5.94 -3.28 6.89
C PHE A 29 -4.96 -2.82 5.83
N PHE A 30 -5.11 -1.57 5.41
CA PHE A 30 -4.24 -0.93 4.43
C PHE A 30 -3.87 0.47 4.93
N SER A 31 -2.68 0.93 4.59
CA SER A 31 -2.25 2.30 4.84
C SER A 31 -1.47 2.86 3.64
N GLY A 32 -1.34 4.18 3.59
CA GLY A 32 -0.78 4.95 2.49
C GLY A 32 -1.87 5.61 1.65
N GLY A 33 -1.62 6.84 1.25
CA GLY A 33 -2.53 7.65 0.45
C GLY A 33 -3.05 8.89 1.17
N PRO A 34 -3.97 9.62 0.56
CA PRO A 34 -4.35 10.98 0.98
C PRO A 34 -5.07 11.07 2.33
N SER A 35 -5.61 9.98 2.84
CA SER A 35 -6.37 9.95 4.10
C SER A 35 -5.65 9.24 5.25
N THR A 36 -4.52 8.61 4.97
CA THR A 36 -3.76 7.84 5.96
C THR A 36 -2.32 8.35 6.05
N ASN A 37 -1.37 7.76 5.33
CA ASN A 37 0.02 8.21 5.30
C ASN A 37 0.31 8.92 3.97
N ARG A 38 0.24 10.26 3.98
CA ARG A 38 0.24 11.12 2.78
C ARG A 38 1.56 11.17 2.01
N GLY A 39 2.64 10.71 2.59
CA GLY A 39 3.93 10.60 1.88
C GLY A 39 4.08 9.31 1.06
N PHE A 40 3.14 8.40 1.16
CA PHE A 40 3.13 7.13 0.44
C PHE A 40 2.03 7.10 -0.61
N PRO A 41 2.21 6.33 -1.68
CA PRO A 41 1.14 6.09 -2.64
C PRO A 41 -0.04 5.36 -1.99
N LEU A 42 -1.16 5.32 -2.67
CA LEU A 42 -2.34 4.60 -2.19
C LEU A 42 -1.99 3.14 -1.87
N LEU A 43 -2.30 2.70 -0.64
CA LEU A 43 -2.00 1.37 -0.10
C LEU A 43 -0.49 1.04 -0.01
N GLY A 44 0.38 2.03 -0.18
CA GLY A 44 1.83 1.83 -0.33
C GLY A 44 2.59 1.43 0.94
N VAL A 45 1.95 1.46 2.11
CA VAL A 45 2.51 0.98 3.39
C VAL A 45 2.06 -0.44 3.72
N SER A 46 1.10 -0.97 2.97
CA SER A 46 0.55 -2.31 3.21
C SER A 46 1.50 -3.41 2.75
N PRO A 47 1.45 -4.59 3.36
CA PRO A 47 2.13 -5.77 2.83
C PRO A 47 1.77 -6.02 1.37
N HIS A 48 2.77 -6.35 0.57
CA HIS A 48 2.61 -6.65 -0.85
C HIS A 48 2.86 -8.13 -1.11
N GLY A 49 2.17 -8.67 -2.08
CA GLY A 49 2.32 -10.08 -2.46
C GLY A 49 1.63 -10.41 -3.77
N ILE A 50 1.81 -11.65 -4.19
CA ILE A 50 1.12 -12.17 -5.37
C ILE A 50 -0.30 -12.52 -4.98
N VAL A 51 -1.27 -11.96 -5.71
CA VAL A 51 -2.69 -12.23 -5.52
C VAL A 51 -3.15 -13.23 -6.60
N PRO A 52 -3.15 -14.53 -6.31
CA PRO A 52 -3.25 -15.58 -7.32
C PRO A 52 -4.61 -15.65 -8.02
N PHE A 53 -5.66 -15.08 -7.40
CA PHE A 53 -7.02 -15.06 -7.98
C PHE A 53 -7.27 -13.81 -8.85
N LEU A 54 -6.40 -12.81 -8.82
CA LEU A 54 -6.55 -11.65 -9.69
C LEU A 54 -6.01 -11.98 -11.08
N ASN A 55 -6.89 -11.80 -12.05
CA ASN A 55 -6.51 -11.82 -13.45
C ASN A 55 -6.61 -10.37 -13.97
N PRO A 56 -5.52 -9.59 -14.02
CA PRO A 56 -5.56 -8.22 -14.46
C PRO A 56 -5.73 -8.14 -15.99
N ALA A 57 -6.85 -8.65 -16.48
CA ALA A 57 -7.26 -8.44 -17.84
C ALA A 57 -7.72 -6.99 -17.98
N THR A 58 -6.84 -6.10 -18.41
CA THR A 58 -7.29 -4.80 -18.88
C THR A 58 -8.04 -4.98 -20.18
N ALA A 59 -9.27 -4.48 -20.25
CA ALA A 59 -10.14 -4.59 -21.44
C ALA A 59 -9.53 -3.99 -22.74
N ALA A 60 -8.41 -3.28 -22.64
CA ALA A 60 -7.70 -2.68 -23.75
C ALA A 60 -6.56 -3.55 -24.30
N GLN A 61 -6.10 -4.54 -23.58
CA GLN A 61 -5.03 -5.43 -24.00
C GLN A 61 -5.52 -6.87 -23.86
N GLN A 62 -5.73 -7.54 -24.98
CA GLN A 62 -6.17 -8.95 -25.03
C GLN A 62 -5.12 -9.95 -24.51
N VAL A 63 -4.17 -9.51 -23.72
CA VAL A 63 -3.20 -10.35 -23.04
C VAL A 63 -3.74 -10.64 -21.64
N GLN A 64 -4.31 -11.81 -21.48
CA GLN A 64 -4.68 -12.33 -20.18
C GLN A 64 -3.40 -12.72 -19.43
N PHE A 65 -3.01 -11.92 -18.43
CA PHE A 65 -2.00 -12.34 -17.48
C PHE A 65 -2.64 -13.26 -16.44
N SER A 66 -2.01 -14.37 -16.18
CA SER A 66 -2.36 -15.20 -15.04
C SER A 66 -1.43 -14.87 -13.88
N CYS A 67 -1.99 -14.57 -12.72
CA CYS A 67 -1.21 -14.40 -11.49
C CYS A 67 -0.88 -15.74 -10.81
N ASP A 68 -1.06 -16.84 -11.50
CA ASP A 68 -0.60 -18.15 -11.07
C ASP A 68 0.88 -18.33 -11.45
N PRO A 69 1.79 -18.44 -10.45
CA PRO A 69 3.23 -18.60 -10.71
C PRO A 69 3.59 -19.85 -11.51
N SER A 70 2.70 -20.84 -11.59
CA SER A 70 2.92 -22.05 -12.37
C SER A 70 2.64 -21.89 -13.86
N GLN A 71 2.04 -20.79 -14.27
CA GLN A 71 1.66 -20.54 -15.66
C GLN A 71 2.77 -19.84 -16.45
N PRO A 72 2.99 -20.19 -17.72
CA PRO A 72 3.98 -19.51 -18.56
C PRO A 72 3.69 -18.04 -18.81
N SER A 73 2.43 -17.61 -18.64
CA SER A 73 2.00 -16.22 -18.79
C SER A 73 2.13 -15.40 -17.50
N PHE A 74 2.72 -15.97 -16.45
CA PHE A 74 2.93 -15.28 -15.19
C PHE A 74 3.85 -14.07 -15.37
N ASN A 75 3.36 -12.91 -14.95
CA ASN A 75 4.14 -11.69 -14.89
C ASN A 75 4.18 -11.17 -13.45
N PRO A 76 5.30 -11.34 -12.73
CA PRO A 76 5.41 -10.94 -11.34
C PRO A 76 5.13 -9.45 -11.13
N THR A 77 5.58 -8.58 -12.04
CA THR A 77 5.39 -7.13 -11.92
C THR A 77 3.92 -6.73 -11.89
N SER A 78 3.08 -7.41 -12.68
CA SER A 78 1.65 -7.11 -12.76
C SER A 78 0.82 -7.75 -11.66
N CYS A 79 1.37 -8.78 -11.01
CA CYS A 79 0.67 -9.58 -10.01
C CYS A 79 1.07 -9.22 -8.57
N PHE A 80 2.09 -8.39 -8.40
CA PHE A 80 2.57 -7.96 -7.09
C PHE A 80 1.76 -6.74 -6.64
N LEU A 81 0.84 -6.96 -5.71
CA LEU A 81 -0.14 -5.97 -5.27
C LEU A 81 -0.19 -5.87 -3.74
N PRO A 82 -0.70 -4.76 -3.19
CA PRO A 82 -0.99 -4.68 -1.77
C PRO A 82 -2.01 -5.73 -1.38
N VAL A 83 -1.68 -6.62 -0.45
CA VAL A 83 -2.58 -7.68 0.03
C VAL A 83 -3.25 -7.35 1.35
N GLY A 84 -2.80 -6.27 2.02
CA GLY A 84 -3.27 -5.89 3.34
C GLY A 84 -2.61 -6.69 4.47
N GLY A 85 -2.96 -6.37 5.71
CA GLY A 85 -2.46 -7.05 6.90
C GLY A 85 -3.52 -7.14 7.98
N PHE A 86 -3.17 -7.81 9.09
CA PHE A 86 -4.09 -8.06 10.20
C PHE A 86 -3.96 -7.06 11.35
N THR A 87 -2.84 -6.34 11.43
CA THR A 87 -2.63 -5.32 12.46
C THR A 87 -2.19 -4.02 11.81
N LEU A 88 -2.91 -2.95 12.10
CA LEU A 88 -2.61 -1.60 11.67
C LEU A 88 -2.42 -0.70 12.89
N TRP A 89 -1.39 0.11 12.89
CA TRP A 89 -1.32 1.29 13.72
C TRP A 89 -0.98 2.51 12.88
N GLU A 90 -1.60 3.63 13.20
CA GLU A 90 -1.40 4.91 12.54
C GLU A 90 -1.33 6.02 13.56
N PHE A 91 -0.46 6.97 13.30
CA PHE A 91 -0.39 8.23 14.03
C PHE A 91 -0.30 9.38 13.03
N GLN A 92 -1.23 10.29 13.11
CA GLN A 92 -1.26 11.47 12.27
C GLN A 92 -1.17 12.71 13.16
N ASN A 93 -0.28 13.62 12.81
CA ASN A 93 -0.16 14.93 13.44
C ASN A 93 -0.27 16.00 12.37
N GLU A 94 -1.18 16.92 12.57
CA GLU A 94 -1.43 18.01 11.62
C GLU A 94 -1.56 19.33 12.35
N VAL A 95 -0.83 20.32 11.88
CA VAL A 95 -0.96 21.71 12.29
C VAL A 95 -1.49 22.52 11.11
N ARG A 96 -2.64 23.13 11.31
CA ARG A 96 -3.30 23.97 10.30
C ARG A 96 -3.24 25.42 10.70
N ALA A 97 -2.96 26.28 9.72
CA ALA A 97 -2.94 27.74 9.88
C ALA A 97 -3.80 28.38 8.79
N ASP A 98 -4.76 29.19 9.19
CA ASP A 98 -5.54 30.01 8.27
C ASP A 98 -4.66 31.14 7.73
N ILE A 99 -4.59 31.27 6.40
CA ILE A 99 -3.78 32.29 5.74
C ILE A 99 -4.62 33.50 5.39
N SER A 100 -5.68 33.30 4.60
CA SER A 100 -6.58 34.39 4.18
C SER A 100 -7.87 33.83 3.61
N GLY A 101 -9.01 34.30 4.13
CA GLY A 101 -10.33 33.87 3.67
C GLY A 101 -10.50 32.35 3.71
N PRO A 102 -10.84 31.71 2.61
CA PRO A 102 -11.04 30.26 2.57
C PRO A 102 -9.74 29.43 2.43
N LEU A 103 -8.57 30.08 2.43
CA LEU A 103 -7.28 29.41 2.22
C LEU A 103 -6.59 29.13 3.55
N SER A 104 -6.23 27.89 3.78
CA SER A 104 -5.39 27.43 4.90
C SER A 104 -4.17 26.66 4.43
N ALA A 105 -3.09 26.75 5.19
CA ALA A 105 -1.90 25.92 5.03
C ALA A 105 -1.87 24.85 6.12
N THR A 106 -1.25 23.73 5.78
CA THR A 106 -1.12 22.59 6.66
C THR A 106 0.34 22.13 6.69
N PHE A 107 0.83 21.83 7.87
CA PHE A 107 2.03 21.02 8.07
C PHE A 107 1.60 19.71 8.72
N PHE A 108 2.08 18.59 8.21
CA PHE A 108 1.73 17.30 8.76
C PHE A 108 2.91 16.34 8.88
N CYS A 109 2.77 15.40 9.81
CA CYS A 109 3.63 14.23 9.90
C CYS A 109 2.76 13.01 10.19
N ASP A 110 2.82 12.04 9.30
CA ASP A 110 2.05 10.79 9.35
C ASP A 110 3.01 9.62 9.56
N MET A 111 2.64 8.72 10.44
CA MET A 111 3.38 7.49 10.74
C MET A 111 2.41 6.32 10.73
N SER A 112 2.81 5.21 10.14
CA SER A 112 2.00 4.00 10.11
C SER A 112 2.84 2.75 9.89
N ASP A 113 2.27 1.60 10.24
CA ASP A 113 2.73 0.29 9.83
C ASP A 113 1.55 -0.67 9.76
N VAL A 114 1.60 -1.57 8.80
CA VAL A 114 0.62 -2.65 8.62
C VAL A 114 1.36 -3.98 8.72
N SER A 115 1.12 -4.72 9.81
CA SER A 115 1.70 -6.05 10.00
C SER A 115 0.85 -7.14 9.34
N PRO A 116 1.49 -8.11 8.66
CA PRO A 116 0.81 -9.31 8.17
C PRO A 116 0.32 -10.24 9.29
N ASN A 117 0.77 -10.03 10.52
CA ASN A 117 0.42 -10.86 11.66
C ASN A 117 -0.65 -10.19 12.54
N GLU A 118 -1.46 -11.02 13.22
CA GLU A 118 -2.43 -10.55 14.20
C GLU A 118 -1.74 -10.09 15.49
N ASN A 119 -2.24 -8.99 16.06
CA ASN A 119 -1.75 -8.41 17.32
C ASN A 119 -0.26 -8.06 17.34
N ASP A 120 0.31 -7.76 16.19
CA ASP A 120 1.73 -7.49 16.03
C ASP A 120 1.96 -5.99 15.74
N ILE A 121 2.15 -5.20 16.79
CA ILE A 121 2.45 -3.76 16.68
C ILE A 121 3.97 -3.58 16.59
N ARG A 122 4.45 -3.28 15.39
CA ARG A 122 5.88 -3.18 15.09
C ARG A 122 6.33 -1.72 15.02
N LEU A 123 6.73 -1.17 16.15
CA LEU A 123 7.28 0.20 16.19
C LEU A 123 8.66 0.32 15.52
N SER A 124 9.32 -0.81 15.24
CA SER A 124 10.59 -0.87 14.50
C SER A 124 10.41 -0.79 12.97
N HIS A 125 9.20 -1.00 12.47
CA HIS A 125 8.86 -0.94 11.04
C HIS A 125 8.09 0.34 10.72
N LEU A 126 8.67 1.46 11.11
CA LEU A 126 8.07 2.77 10.98
C LEU A 126 8.08 3.24 9.52
N HIS A 127 6.94 3.61 8.99
CA HIS A 127 6.78 4.32 7.73
C HIS A 127 6.39 5.77 8.03
N LEU A 128 7.38 6.64 8.04
CA LEU A 128 7.25 8.05 8.43
C LEU A 128 7.29 8.95 7.20
N SER A 129 6.33 9.84 7.12
CA SER A 129 6.35 10.97 6.17
C SER A 129 5.96 12.27 6.85
N CYS A 130 6.58 13.35 6.41
CA CYS A 130 6.16 14.70 6.78
C CYS A 130 5.97 15.53 5.52
N GLY A 131 5.11 16.51 5.59
CA GLY A 131 4.79 17.31 4.41
C GLY A 131 4.06 18.59 4.71
N ILE A 132 3.77 19.26 3.63
CA ILE A 132 2.99 20.50 3.65
C ILE A 132 1.79 20.36 2.72
N GLY A 133 0.72 21.06 3.06
CA GLY A 133 -0.48 21.08 2.27
C GLY A 133 -1.12 22.45 2.20
N ALA A 134 -2.04 22.60 1.29
CA ALA A 134 -2.93 23.74 1.20
C ALA A 134 -4.38 23.23 1.07
N ALA A 135 -5.29 23.87 1.77
CA ALA A 135 -6.71 23.59 1.66
C ALA A 135 -7.48 24.85 1.32
N TYR A 136 -8.47 24.71 0.46
CA TYR A 136 -9.37 25.79 0.07
C TYR A 136 -10.81 25.37 0.40
N ASP A 137 -11.44 26.12 1.28
CA ASP A 137 -12.81 25.84 1.71
C ASP A 137 -13.80 26.17 0.58
N THR A 138 -14.57 25.16 0.19
CA THR A 138 -15.64 25.31 -0.78
C THR A 138 -16.99 24.94 -0.16
N PRO A 139 -18.12 25.34 -0.76
CA PRO A 139 -19.45 25.00 -0.25
C PRO A 139 -19.74 23.49 -0.16
N VAL A 140 -18.97 22.65 -0.86
CA VAL A 140 -19.09 21.19 -0.85
C VAL A 140 -18.03 20.50 0.04
N GLY A 141 -17.21 21.28 0.72
CA GLY A 141 -16.12 20.83 1.56
C GLY A 141 -14.74 21.32 1.10
N PRO A 142 -13.72 21.27 1.95
CA PRO A 142 -12.39 21.73 1.59
C PRO A 142 -11.78 20.85 0.48
N VAL A 143 -11.18 21.49 -0.51
CA VAL A 143 -10.32 20.83 -1.50
C VAL A 143 -8.87 20.98 -1.03
N ARG A 144 -8.15 19.87 -0.94
CA ARG A 144 -6.77 19.81 -0.42
C ARG A 144 -5.79 19.33 -1.46
N LEU A 145 -4.61 19.91 -1.38
CA LEU A 145 -3.41 19.44 -2.08
C LEU A 145 -2.29 19.30 -1.06
N ASP A 146 -1.82 18.08 -0.87
CA ASP A 146 -0.76 17.74 0.07
C ASP A 146 0.46 17.20 -0.68
N VAL A 147 1.64 17.59 -0.24
CA VAL A 147 2.92 17.07 -0.72
C VAL A 147 3.65 16.48 0.47
N GLY A 148 3.80 15.16 0.46
CA GLY A 148 4.45 14.40 1.51
C GLY A 148 5.84 13.93 1.09
N TYR A 149 6.82 14.06 1.98
CA TYR A 149 8.18 13.56 1.83
C TYR A 149 8.41 12.38 2.76
N ARG A 150 8.86 11.25 2.21
CA ARG A 150 9.21 10.06 3.00
C ARG A 150 10.59 10.24 3.64
N ILE A 151 10.65 10.09 4.96
CA ILE A 151 11.89 10.24 5.73
C ILE A 151 12.65 8.91 5.72
N GLN A 152 13.38 8.67 4.65
CA GLN A 152 14.06 7.39 4.37
C GLN A 152 15.00 6.90 5.50
N PRO A 153 15.81 7.74 6.18
CA PRO A 153 16.74 7.25 7.21
C PRO A 153 16.09 6.60 8.43
N LEU A 154 14.81 6.87 8.65
CA LEU A 154 14.04 6.36 9.80
C LEU A 154 13.13 5.18 9.43
N GLN A 155 13.21 4.71 8.20
CA GLN A 155 12.30 3.69 7.69
C GLN A 155 13.04 2.39 7.37
N VAL A 156 12.32 1.29 7.46
CA VAL A 156 12.70 0.03 6.82
C VAL A 156 12.22 0.09 5.38
N LEU A 157 13.12 0.02 4.43
CA LEU A 157 12.81 0.14 2.99
C LEU A 157 13.42 -1.01 2.20
N GLY A 158 12.78 -1.32 1.07
CA GLY A 158 13.26 -2.32 0.13
C GLY A 158 13.29 -3.70 0.75
N TYR A 159 14.32 -4.47 0.46
CA TYR A 159 14.49 -5.85 0.96
C TYR A 159 14.57 -5.99 2.49
N LYS A 160 14.71 -4.90 3.22
CA LYS A 160 14.70 -4.89 4.69
C LYS A 160 13.32 -4.70 5.26
N ASP A 161 12.37 -4.32 4.44
CA ASP A 161 10.97 -4.23 4.83
C ASP A 161 10.30 -5.58 4.56
N GLU A 162 9.98 -6.31 5.61
CA GLU A 162 9.29 -7.60 5.51
C GLU A 162 7.94 -7.50 4.80
N ASN A 163 7.33 -6.33 4.79
CA ASN A 163 6.07 -6.08 4.11
C ASN A 163 6.25 -5.82 2.62
N ALA A 164 7.39 -5.27 2.21
CA ALA A 164 7.72 -5.04 0.81
C ALA A 164 8.65 -6.10 0.25
N ALA A 165 9.39 -6.77 1.12
CA ALA A 165 10.43 -7.72 0.76
C ALA A 165 9.90 -9.13 0.65
N TYR A 166 9.13 -9.38 -0.36
CA TYR A 166 9.20 -10.72 -0.92
C TYR A 166 10.49 -10.79 -1.76
N ASP A 167 11.20 -11.92 -1.67
CA ASP A 167 12.43 -12.19 -2.44
C ASP A 167 12.28 -11.98 -3.96
N HIS A 168 11.10 -11.65 -4.40
CA HIS A 168 10.67 -11.52 -5.79
C HIS A 168 9.91 -10.22 -6.07
N ASP A 169 10.07 -9.19 -5.23
CA ASP A 169 9.52 -7.87 -5.57
C ASP A 169 10.20 -7.37 -6.85
N PRO A 170 9.48 -7.36 -7.98
CA PRO A 170 10.04 -6.93 -9.25
C PRO A 170 10.40 -5.43 -9.26
N LEU A 171 9.90 -4.69 -8.29
CA LEU A 171 10.22 -3.28 -8.05
C LEU A 171 11.38 -3.13 -7.07
N ASN A 172 12.04 -4.21 -6.64
CA ASN A 172 13.12 -4.23 -5.66
C ASN A 172 12.75 -3.55 -4.33
N GLY A 173 11.47 -3.55 -3.95
CA GLY A 173 10.98 -2.81 -2.80
C GLY A 173 11.16 -1.30 -2.92
N GLU A 174 11.44 -0.78 -4.10
CA GLU A 174 11.58 0.65 -4.33
C GLU A 174 10.21 1.33 -4.34
N GLN A 175 10.05 2.28 -3.45
CA GLN A 175 8.87 3.14 -3.44
C GLN A 175 8.92 4.12 -4.63
N PRO A 176 7.80 4.41 -5.29
CA PRO A 176 7.77 5.35 -6.40
C PRO A 176 8.28 6.73 -5.98
N THR A 177 9.06 7.36 -6.84
CA THR A 177 9.63 8.69 -6.63
C THR A 177 9.11 9.67 -7.67
N ILE A 178 9.07 10.95 -7.32
CA ILE A 178 8.80 12.04 -8.26
C ILE A 178 10.12 12.75 -8.53
N LEU A 179 10.59 12.69 -9.79
CA LEU A 179 11.90 13.24 -10.21
C LEU A 179 13.08 12.71 -9.38
N GLY A 180 13.03 11.45 -8.96
CA GLY A 180 14.06 10.83 -8.12
C GLY A 180 14.02 11.23 -6.64
N VAL A 181 13.01 12.01 -6.22
CA VAL A 181 12.80 12.40 -4.83
C VAL A 181 11.66 11.57 -4.24
N PRO A 182 11.78 11.07 -2.98
CA PRO A 182 10.78 10.25 -2.35
C PRO A 182 9.57 11.10 -1.88
N LEU A 183 8.88 11.69 -2.85
CA LEU A 183 7.69 12.52 -2.66
C LEU A 183 6.43 11.77 -3.09
N ALA A 184 5.31 12.11 -2.45
CA ALA A 184 3.98 11.79 -2.94
C ALA A 184 3.11 13.05 -2.95
N ILE A 185 2.25 13.15 -3.96
CA ILE A 185 1.27 14.23 -4.07
C ILE A 185 -0.10 13.63 -3.85
N ALA A 186 -0.85 14.18 -2.92
CA ALA A 186 -2.20 13.75 -2.59
C ALA A 186 -3.19 14.89 -2.85
N ILE A 187 -4.29 14.55 -3.49
CA ILE A 187 -5.42 15.47 -3.71
C ILE A 187 -6.62 14.84 -2.99
N GLY A 188 -7.30 15.63 -2.19
CA GLY A 188 -8.47 15.18 -1.45
C GLY A 188 -9.58 16.21 -1.45
N ILE A 189 -10.82 15.73 -1.28
CA ILE A 189 -12.00 16.54 -1.03
C ILE A 189 -12.51 16.15 0.36
N GLY A 190 -12.68 17.12 1.24
CA GLY A 190 -13.05 16.88 2.63
C GLY A 190 -11.86 16.89 3.59
N GLN A 191 -12.14 16.58 4.85
CA GLN A 191 -11.13 16.48 5.90
C GLN A 191 -10.48 15.10 5.86
N ALA A 192 -9.19 15.01 6.16
CA ALA A 192 -8.50 13.73 6.34
C ALA A 192 -8.70 13.30 7.80
N TYR A 193 -9.78 12.61 8.08
CA TYR A 193 -10.02 11.95 9.37
C TYR A 193 -10.60 10.56 9.10
#